data_cf6c283d59364429133f9584f411af3d
#
_entry.id   cf6c283d59364429133f9584f411af3d
#
_cell.length_a   1.000
_cell.length_b   1.000
_cell.length_c   1.000
_cell.angle_alpha   90.00
_cell.angle_beta   90.00
_cell.angle_gamma   90.00
#
_symmetry.space_group_name_H-M   'P 1'
#
loop_
_entity.id
_entity.type
_entity.pdbx_description
1 polymer ?
#
loop_
_entity_poly.entity_id
_entity_poly.type
_entity_poly.pdbx_seq_one_letter_code
_entity_poly.pdbx_strand_id
1 'polypeptide(L)'
;EPKNITVGNGSSELLDLCVKTFLDKDEMILSLDPTFSMYSIYAQVFSAKYMGAKTEDDFKLNVDSIIEDIQKNSPKLIILCNPNNPTGSVLTKEEVRKIVKSTDALIALDEAYMEFGDESLIDEVMNYDNLLIVKTLSKAFSLAGIRMGYIVANEDIINSIEKVRAPYNLNSLSTYIATEALRQKDRMYDYVKS
;
A
#
# COMPACT_ATOMS: atom_id res chain seq x y z
N GLU A 1 -13.39 -0.22 11.70
CA GLU A 1 -14.31 0.89 12.04
C GLU A 1 -14.05 2.10 11.13
N PRO A 2 -15.00 3.06 10.95
CA PRO A 2 -14.78 4.23 10.07
C PRO A 2 -13.53 5.03 10.40
N LYS A 3 -13.14 5.16 11.66
CA LYS A 3 -11.93 5.86 12.14
C LYS A 3 -10.62 5.21 11.70
N ASN A 4 -10.69 3.98 11.21
CA ASN A 4 -9.55 3.19 10.74
C ASN A 4 -9.45 3.16 9.21
N ILE A 5 -10.26 3.95 8.50
CA ILE A 5 -10.33 3.89 7.04
C ILE A 5 -10.33 5.33 6.48
N THR A 6 -9.48 5.57 5.50
CA THR A 6 -9.59 6.73 4.63
C THR A 6 -9.76 6.31 3.18
N VAL A 7 -10.41 7.14 2.37
CA VAL A 7 -10.73 6.84 0.97
C VAL A 7 -10.11 7.88 0.04
N GLY A 8 -9.71 7.44 -1.17
CA GLY A 8 -9.05 8.29 -2.13
C GLY A 8 -9.39 7.97 -3.58
N ASN A 9 -8.96 8.84 -4.47
CA ASN A 9 -9.16 8.75 -5.91
C ASN A 9 -8.21 7.70 -6.54
N GLY A 10 -8.44 6.44 -6.16
CA GLY A 10 -7.58 5.30 -6.41
C GLY A 10 -6.43 5.18 -5.39
N SER A 11 -5.76 4.03 -5.39
CA SER A 11 -4.57 3.82 -4.54
C SER A 11 -3.44 4.81 -4.84
N SER A 12 -3.39 5.35 -6.06
CA SER A 12 -2.36 6.33 -6.46
C SER A 12 -2.44 7.64 -5.66
N GLU A 13 -3.64 8.20 -5.44
CA GLU A 13 -3.79 9.37 -4.57
C GLU A 13 -3.42 9.04 -3.13
N LEU A 14 -3.82 7.87 -2.66
CA LEU A 14 -3.55 7.44 -1.29
C LEU A 14 -2.06 7.24 -1.01
N LEU A 15 -1.31 6.67 -1.95
CA LEU A 15 0.15 6.55 -1.84
C LEU A 15 0.84 7.93 -1.90
N ASP A 16 0.37 8.82 -2.77
CA ASP A 16 0.83 10.22 -2.81
C ASP A 16 0.56 10.93 -1.47
N LEU A 17 -0.62 10.72 -0.88
CA LEU A 17 -0.96 11.24 0.46
C LEU A 17 -0.05 10.66 1.55
N CYS A 18 0.31 9.37 1.49
CA CYS A 18 1.26 8.79 2.44
C CYS A 18 2.62 9.52 2.37
N VAL A 19 3.12 9.73 1.17
CA VAL A 19 4.38 10.46 0.98
C VAL A 19 4.27 11.90 1.52
N LYS A 20 3.20 12.61 1.18
CA LYS A 20 2.94 13.99 1.67
C LYS A 20 2.82 14.09 3.19
N THR A 21 2.28 13.07 3.81
CA THR A 21 1.96 13.10 5.24
C THR A 21 3.17 12.74 6.11
N PHE A 22 3.97 11.77 5.65
CA PHE A 22 4.95 11.10 6.52
C PHE A 22 6.40 11.32 6.09
N LEU A 23 6.64 12.03 4.98
CA LEU A 23 7.99 12.23 4.46
C LEU A 23 8.34 13.72 4.36
N ASP A 24 9.50 14.08 4.89
CA ASP A 24 10.13 15.37 4.67
C ASP A 24 11.17 15.30 3.55
N LYS A 25 11.59 16.48 3.08
CA LYS A 25 12.66 16.60 2.09
C LYS A 25 13.92 15.87 2.55
N ASP A 26 14.59 15.18 1.61
CA ASP A 26 15.82 14.41 1.82
C ASP A 26 15.68 13.15 2.68
N GLU A 27 14.49 12.85 3.21
CA GLU A 27 14.18 11.56 3.82
C GLU A 27 14.07 10.45 2.75
N MET A 28 14.03 9.20 3.18
CA MET A 28 14.13 8.05 2.26
C MET A 28 12.86 7.24 2.19
N ILE A 29 12.48 6.91 0.94
CA ILE A 29 11.56 5.80 0.63
C ILE A 29 12.39 4.58 0.25
N LEU A 30 12.07 3.43 0.88
CA LEU A 30 12.55 2.13 0.43
C LEU A 30 11.41 1.35 -0.20
N SER A 31 11.67 0.67 -1.30
CA SER A 31 10.73 -0.27 -1.93
C SER A 31 11.48 -1.46 -2.52
N LEU A 32 10.79 -2.34 -3.24
CA LEU A 32 11.43 -3.43 -3.99
C LEU A 32 11.99 -2.91 -5.34
N ASP A 33 12.91 -3.66 -5.94
CA ASP A 33 13.41 -3.39 -7.29
C ASP A 33 13.59 -4.73 -8.07
N PRO A 34 12.82 -4.96 -9.15
CA PRO A 34 11.84 -4.05 -9.74
C PRO A 34 10.49 -4.03 -9.00
N THR A 35 9.80 -2.89 -9.06
CA THR A 35 8.43 -2.71 -8.53
C THR A 35 7.67 -1.64 -9.32
N PHE A 36 6.48 -1.26 -8.86
CA PHE A 36 5.66 -0.23 -9.50
C PHE A 36 6.39 1.13 -9.53
N SER A 37 6.65 1.63 -10.75
CA SER A 37 7.50 2.81 -11.00
C SER A 37 7.04 4.10 -10.31
N MET A 38 5.75 4.20 -9.95
CA MET A 38 5.24 5.40 -9.29
C MET A 38 5.88 5.66 -7.92
N TYR A 39 6.39 4.65 -7.22
CA TYR A 39 7.02 4.87 -5.92
C TYR A 39 8.29 5.73 -6.04
N SER A 40 9.13 5.45 -7.03
CA SER A 40 10.31 6.28 -7.31
C SER A 40 9.94 7.67 -7.84
N ILE A 41 8.84 7.79 -8.60
CA ILE A 41 8.33 9.08 -9.09
C ILE A 41 7.82 9.93 -7.92
N TYR A 42 7.09 9.35 -6.97
CA TYR A 42 6.68 10.08 -5.76
C TYR A 42 7.89 10.60 -4.98
N ALA A 43 8.93 9.77 -4.78
CA ALA A 43 10.16 10.23 -4.14
C ALA A 43 10.78 11.44 -4.86
N GLN A 44 10.87 11.40 -6.19
CA GLN A 44 11.40 12.51 -6.99
C GLN A 44 10.57 13.79 -6.84
N VAL A 45 9.24 13.70 -6.93
CA VAL A 45 8.32 14.84 -6.80
C VAL A 45 8.48 15.52 -5.45
N PHE A 46 8.68 14.74 -4.38
CA PHE A 46 8.82 15.24 -3.01
C PHE A 46 10.28 15.55 -2.60
N SER A 47 11.22 15.47 -3.54
CA SER A 47 12.65 15.65 -3.26
C SER A 47 13.16 14.72 -2.14
N ALA A 48 12.58 13.53 -2.06
CA ALA A 48 13.01 12.47 -1.17
C ALA A 48 14.03 11.56 -1.86
N LYS A 49 14.80 10.83 -1.09
CA LYS A 49 15.68 9.76 -1.59
C LYS A 49 14.86 8.51 -1.87
N TYR A 50 15.27 7.75 -2.87
CA TYR A 50 14.65 6.47 -3.20
C TYR A 50 15.71 5.36 -3.18
N MET A 51 15.36 4.23 -2.58
CA MET A 51 16.14 3.01 -2.60
C MET A 51 15.27 1.84 -3.00
N GLY A 52 15.72 1.05 -3.97
CA GLY A 52 15.13 -0.23 -4.34
C GLY A 52 15.92 -1.39 -3.72
N ALA A 53 15.31 -2.14 -2.81
CA ALA A 53 15.84 -3.41 -2.34
C ALA A 53 15.73 -4.44 -3.46
N LYS A 54 16.88 -4.97 -3.89
CA LYS A 54 16.94 -5.87 -5.06
C LYS A 54 16.32 -7.22 -4.75
N THR A 55 15.57 -7.71 -5.72
CA THR A 55 15.16 -9.11 -5.74
C THR A 55 16.33 -10.02 -6.12
N GLU A 56 16.27 -11.29 -5.72
CA GLU A 56 17.17 -12.33 -6.22
C GLU A 56 16.86 -12.71 -7.68
N ASP A 57 17.66 -13.62 -8.23
CA ASP A 57 17.34 -14.22 -9.51
C ASP A 57 15.93 -14.82 -9.48
N ASP A 58 15.24 -14.81 -10.61
CA ASP A 58 13.82 -15.20 -10.72
C ASP A 58 12.85 -14.33 -9.92
N PHE A 59 13.23 -13.10 -9.57
CA PHE A 59 12.43 -12.14 -8.81
C PHE A 59 12.01 -12.62 -7.41
N LYS A 60 12.71 -13.56 -6.83
CA LYS A 60 12.47 -13.99 -5.44
C LYS A 60 12.78 -12.89 -4.46
N LEU A 61 11.97 -12.82 -3.42
CA LEU A 61 12.13 -11.85 -2.34
C LEU A 61 12.93 -12.51 -1.20
N ASN A 62 14.06 -11.91 -0.85
CA ASN A 62 14.85 -12.31 0.30
C ASN A 62 14.55 -11.37 1.46
N VAL A 63 13.73 -11.83 2.39
CA VAL A 63 13.25 -11.02 3.53
C VAL A 63 14.41 -10.57 4.43
N ASP A 64 15.41 -11.40 4.64
CA ASP A 64 16.57 -11.05 5.47
C ASP A 64 17.37 -9.92 4.83
N SER A 65 17.60 -9.98 3.51
CA SER A 65 18.25 -8.91 2.75
C SER A 65 17.45 -7.61 2.77
N ILE A 66 16.11 -7.69 2.66
CA ILE A 66 15.23 -6.50 2.77
C ILE A 66 15.38 -5.87 4.16
N ILE A 67 15.40 -6.67 5.22
CA ILE A 67 15.57 -6.19 6.59
C ILE A 67 16.96 -5.57 6.79
N GLU A 68 18.02 -6.17 6.24
CA GLU A 68 19.37 -5.59 6.27
C GLU A 68 19.41 -4.22 5.58
N ASP A 69 18.78 -4.09 4.42
CA ASP A 69 18.67 -2.81 3.71
C ASP A 69 17.89 -1.75 4.52
N ILE A 70 16.80 -2.15 5.18
CA ILE A 70 16.03 -1.28 6.08
C ILE A 70 16.92 -0.80 7.25
N GLN A 71 17.61 -1.70 7.92
CA GLN A 71 18.45 -1.37 9.09
C GLN A 71 19.63 -0.50 8.71
N LYS A 72 20.26 -0.77 7.58
CA LYS A 72 21.43 -0.03 7.08
C LYS A 72 21.08 1.40 6.66
N ASN A 73 19.93 1.59 6.04
CA ASN A 73 19.57 2.85 5.38
C ASN A 73 18.57 3.68 6.18
N SER A 74 17.91 3.10 7.18
CA SER A 74 16.94 3.76 8.06
C SER A 74 15.90 4.58 7.27
N PRO A 75 15.14 3.98 6.34
CA PRO A 75 14.11 4.68 5.59
C PRO A 75 13.04 5.22 6.52
N LYS A 76 12.39 6.32 6.13
CA LYS A 76 11.24 6.87 6.86
C LYS A 76 9.93 6.22 6.45
N LEU A 77 9.83 5.88 5.17
CA LEU A 77 8.67 5.21 4.57
C LEU A 77 9.14 4.00 3.77
N ILE A 78 8.48 2.88 3.95
CA ILE A 78 8.69 1.66 3.17
C ILE A 78 7.40 1.38 2.41
N ILE A 79 7.48 1.22 1.08
CA ILE A 79 6.32 0.88 0.25
C ILE A 79 6.55 -0.50 -0.35
N LEU A 80 5.76 -1.47 0.07
CA LEU A 80 5.83 -2.86 -0.41
C LEU A 80 4.57 -3.19 -1.21
N CYS A 81 4.73 -3.46 -2.51
CA CYS A 81 3.66 -3.98 -3.35
C CYS A 81 3.55 -5.50 -3.13
N ASN A 82 2.42 -5.97 -2.66
CA ASN A 82 2.21 -7.38 -2.36
C ASN A 82 0.80 -7.85 -2.77
N PRO A 83 0.65 -8.70 -3.78
CA PRO A 83 1.66 -9.20 -4.74
C PRO A 83 2.37 -8.09 -5.51
N ASN A 84 3.67 -8.28 -5.80
CA ASN A 84 4.48 -7.24 -6.44
C ASN A 84 4.17 -7.10 -7.94
N ASN A 85 4.07 -5.88 -8.40
CA ASN A 85 3.96 -5.54 -9.81
C ASN A 85 5.31 -4.97 -10.32
N PRO A 86 5.97 -5.53 -11.36
CA PRO A 86 5.41 -6.48 -12.33
C PRO A 86 5.76 -7.97 -12.09
N THR A 87 6.49 -8.32 -11.05
CA THR A 87 7.12 -9.64 -10.90
C THR A 87 6.15 -10.75 -10.49
N GLY A 88 5.02 -10.41 -9.86
CA GLY A 88 4.11 -11.36 -9.27
C GLY A 88 4.62 -12.01 -7.98
N SER A 89 5.79 -11.63 -7.49
CA SER A 89 6.36 -12.13 -6.24
C SER A 89 5.47 -11.78 -5.06
N VAL A 90 5.37 -12.69 -4.10
CA VAL A 90 4.49 -12.56 -2.95
C VAL A 90 5.30 -12.72 -1.66
N LEU A 91 5.08 -11.82 -0.72
CA LEU A 91 5.47 -11.97 0.67
C LEU A 91 4.34 -12.65 1.44
N THR A 92 4.66 -13.71 2.16
CA THR A 92 3.71 -14.36 3.08
C THR A 92 3.38 -13.45 4.26
N LYS A 93 2.31 -13.75 5.01
CA LYS A 93 1.98 -13.01 6.24
C LYS A 93 3.13 -13.01 7.25
N GLU A 94 3.81 -14.15 7.42
CA GLU A 94 4.96 -14.28 8.31
C GLU A 94 6.10 -13.36 7.90
N GLU A 95 6.40 -13.30 6.63
CA GLU A 95 7.45 -12.46 6.07
C GLU A 95 7.12 -10.97 6.23
N VAL A 96 5.87 -10.56 5.94
CA VAL A 96 5.45 -9.18 6.18
C VAL A 96 5.52 -8.85 7.68
N ARG A 97 5.04 -9.73 8.58
CA ARG A 97 5.16 -9.54 10.04
C ARG A 97 6.61 -9.38 10.50
N LYS A 98 7.54 -10.16 9.91
CA LYS A 98 8.97 -10.08 10.23
C LYS A 98 9.53 -8.70 9.82
N ILE A 99 9.18 -8.20 8.63
CA ILE A 99 9.58 -6.86 8.18
C ILE A 99 8.99 -5.78 9.09
N VAL A 100 7.68 -5.82 9.37
CA VAL A 100 7.00 -4.82 10.21
C VAL A 100 7.63 -4.71 11.59
N LYS A 101 8.00 -5.84 12.19
CA LYS A 101 8.62 -5.87 13.52
C LYS A 101 10.10 -5.49 13.54
N SER A 102 10.76 -5.39 12.38
CA SER A 102 12.20 -5.09 12.28
C SER A 102 12.52 -3.60 12.29
N THR A 103 11.51 -2.73 12.25
CA THR A 103 11.69 -1.27 12.08
C THR A 103 10.54 -0.48 12.67
N ASP A 104 10.83 0.78 13.06
CA ASP A 104 9.81 1.77 13.42
C ASP A 104 9.37 2.63 12.20
N ALA A 105 9.97 2.43 11.03
CA ALA A 105 9.55 3.12 9.81
C ALA A 105 8.11 2.75 9.44
N LEU A 106 7.35 3.71 8.91
CA LEU A 106 6.00 3.44 8.42
C LEU A 106 6.06 2.53 7.19
N ILE A 107 5.27 1.47 7.20
CA ILE A 107 5.14 0.54 6.09
C ILE A 107 3.78 0.73 5.42
N ALA A 108 3.79 1.12 4.15
CA ALA A 108 2.63 1.12 3.27
C ALA A 108 2.63 -0.19 2.45
N LEU A 109 1.81 -1.14 2.87
CA LEU A 109 1.62 -2.39 2.15
C LEU A 109 0.58 -2.15 1.05
N ASP A 110 1.05 -2.06 -0.20
CA ASP A 110 0.18 -1.88 -1.37
C ASP A 110 -0.36 -3.24 -1.81
N GLU A 111 -1.57 -3.52 -1.40
CA GLU A 111 -2.32 -4.73 -1.72
C GLU A 111 -3.27 -4.55 -2.91
N ALA A 112 -2.87 -3.77 -3.92
CA ALA A 112 -3.71 -3.55 -5.11
C ALA A 112 -4.07 -4.83 -5.86
N TYR A 113 -3.30 -5.90 -5.70
CA TYR A 113 -3.49 -7.19 -6.35
C TYR A 113 -3.80 -8.33 -5.38
N MET A 114 -4.02 -8.05 -4.10
CA MET A 114 -4.13 -9.09 -3.07
C MET A 114 -5.39 -9.96 -3.23
N GLU A 115 -6.44 -9.48 -3.90
CA GLU A 115 -7.62 -10.29 -4.21
C GLU A 115 -7.30 -11.47 -5.16
N PHE A 116 -6.17 -11.42 -5.88
CA PHE A 116 -5.63 -12.51 -6.70
C PHE A 116 -4.64 -13.39 -5.92
N GLY A 117 -4.26 -13.00 -4.72
CA GLY A 117 -3.36 -13.72 -3.82
C GLY A 117 -4.12 -14.47 -2.73
N ASP A 118 -3.36 -15.06 -1.81
CA ASP A 118 -3.95 -15.96 -0.81
C ASP A 118 -4.25 -15.29 0.53
N GLU A 119 -3.43 -14.32 0.98
CA GLU A 119 -3.45 -13.87 2.38
C GLU A 119 -3.15 -12.38 2.56
N SER A 120 -4.15 -11.59 2.96
CA SER A 120 -3.98 -10.20 3.39
C SER A 120 -3.73 -10.08 4.89
N LEU A 121 -2.93 -9.09 5.31
CA LEU A 121 -2.78 -8.72 6.73
C LEU A 121 -3.88 -7.77 7.24
N ILE A 122 -4.92 -7.53 6.47
CA ILE A 122 -5.96 -6.54 6.81
C ILE A 122 -6.64 -6.80 8.16
N ASP A 123 -6.78 -8.06 8.55
CA ASP A 123 -7.40 -8.45 9.82
C ASP A 123 -6.48 -8.17 11.03
N GLU A 124 -5.19 -7.97 10.79
CA GLU A 124 -4.16 -7.77 11.83
C GLU A 124 -3.59 -6.36 11.84
N VAL A 125 -3.92 -5.52 10.86
CA VAL A 125 -3.28 -4.19 10.69
C VAL A 125 -3.40 -3.31 11.94
N MET A 126 -4.46 -3.47 12.74
CA MET A 126 -4.66 -2.75 13.99
C MET A 126 -3.70 -3.15 15.12
N ASN A 127 -2.94 -4.22 14.94
CA ASN A 127 -1.94 -4.67 15.92
C ASN A 127 -0.59 -3.96 15.76
N TYR A 128 -0.45 -3.09 14.73
CA TYR A 128 0.80 -2.44 14.38
C TYR A 128 0.62 -0.92 14.28
N ASP A 129 1.50 -0.19 14.96
CA ASP A 129 1.49 1.27 14.94
C ASP A 129 2.18 1.86 13.70
N ASN A 130 2.92 1.03 12.98
CA ASN A 130 3.72 1.41 11.81
C ASN A 130 3.30 0.72 10.50
N LEU A 131 2.06 0.20 10.42
CA LEU A 131 1.54 -0.47 9.21
C LEU A 131 0.26 0.18 8.74
N LEU A 132 0.20 0.46 7.44
CA LEU A 132 -1.05 0.75 6.72
C LEU A 132 -1.18 -0.16 5.51
N ILE A 133 -2.41 -0.50 5.14
CA ILE A 133 -2.71 -1.31 3.96
C ILE A 133 -3.48 -0.46 2.97
N VAL A 134 -2.99 -0.43 1.73
CA VAL A 134 -3.60 0.30 0.60
C VAL A 134 -4.34 -0.69 -0.28
N LYS A 135 -5.59 -0.41 -0.58
CA LYS A 135 -6.46 -1.23 -1.43
C LYS A 135 -7.04 -0.41 -2.59
N THR A 136 -7.45 -1.09 -3.65
CA THR A 136 -8.09 -0.43 -4.81
C THR A 136 -9.19 -1.28 -5.41
N LEU A 137 -10.23 -0.64 -5.96
CA LEU A 137 -11.25 -1.31 -6.75
C LEU A 137 -10.88 -1.38 -8.24
N SER A 138 -9.69 -0.89 -8.61
CA SER A 138 -9.28 -0.80 -10.02
C SER A 138 -8.91 -2.15 -10.65
N LYS A 139 -8.61 -3.18 -9.86
CA LYS A 139 -8.07 -4.48 -10.30
C LYS A 139 -9.12 -5.58 -10.23
N ALA A 140 -9.19 -6.34 -9.17
CA ALA A 140 -10.10 -7.48 -9.05
C ALA A 140 -11.58 -7.08 -9.23
N PHE A 141 -11.98 -5.91 -8.77
CA PHE A 141 -13.34 -5.38 -8.98
C PHE A 141 -13.60 -4.89 -10.41
N SER A 142 -12.58 -4.82 -11.28
CA SER A 142 -12.68 -4.32 -12.67
C SER A 142 -13.25 -2.90 -12.80
N LEU A 143 -13.07 -2.07 -11.77
CA LEU A 143 -13.63 -0.72 -11.64
C LEU A 143 -12.57 0.38 -11.75
N ALA A 144 -11.58 0.21 -12.63
CA ALA A 144 -10.50 1.17 -12.81
C ALA A 144 -10.99 2.59 -13.14
N GLY A 145 -12.08 2.70 -13.89
CA GLY A 145 -12.64 3.98 -14.34
C GLY A 145 -13.30 4.82 -13.23
N ILE A 146 -13.76 4.21 -12.13
CA ILE A 146 -14.37 4.95 -11.03
C ILE A 146 -13.34 5.58 -10.08
N ARG A 147 -12.07 5.21 -10.20
CA ARG A 147 -11.00 5.78 -9.38
C ARG A 147 -11.27 5.69 -7.87
N MET A 148 -11.46 4.49 -7.34
CA MET A 148 -11.69 4.29 -5.92
C MET A 148 -10.62 3.40 -5.29
N GLY A 149 -10.07 3.88 -4.17
CA GLY A 149 -9.18 3.14 -3.30
C GLY A 149 -9.44 3.50 -1.83
N TYR A 150 -8.84 2.74 -0.93
CA TYR A 150 -8.93 3.02 0.51
C TYR A 150 -7.66 2.55 1.23
N ILE A 151 -7.37 3.20 2.36
CA ILE A 151 -6.36 2.77 3.33
C ILE A 151 -7.07 2.24 4.56
N VAL A 152 -6.50 1.18 5.14
CA VAL A 152 -6.85 0.66 6.45
C VAL A 152 -5.63 0.74 7.34
N ALA A 153 -5.75 1.38 8.51
CA ALA A 153 -4.66 1.55 9.48
C ALA A 153 -5.21 1.85 10.88
N ASN A 154 -4.32 1.96 11.86
CA ASN A 154 -4.71 2.49 13.17
C ASN A 154 -5.19 3.95 13.06
N GLU A 155 -5.90 4.42 14.07
CA GLU A 155 -6.55 5.73 14.09
C GLU A 155 -5.56 6.90 13.96
N ASP A 156 -4.36 6.80 14.53
CA ASP A 156 -3.37 7.88 14.51
C ASP A 156 -2.79 8.08 13.10
N ILE A 157 -2.55 7.01 12.36
CA ILE A 157 -2.13 7.05 10.96
C ILE A 157 -3.23 7.69 10.11
N ILE A 158 -4.49 7.22 10.26
CA ILE A 158 -5.62 7.76 9.51
C ILE A 158 -5.81 9.24 9.79
N ASN A 159 -5.81 9.65 11.07
CA ASN A 159 -5.95 11.06 11.47
C ASN A 159 -4.84 11.95 10.88
N SER A 160 -3.63 11.41 10.74
CA SER A 160 -2.52 12.14 10.11
C SER A 160 -2.76 12.35 8.62
N ILE A 161 -3.21 11.32 7.90
CA ILE A 161 -3.55 11.40 6.47
C ILE A 161 -4.74 12.34 6.24
N GLU A 162 -5.77 12.30 7.09
CA GLU A 162 -6.97 13.15 6.97
C GLU A 162 -6.65 14.66 7.09
N LYS A 163 -5.58 15.06 7.78
CA LYS A 163 -5.13 16.47 7.84
C LYS A 163 -4.60 16.98 6.50
N VAL A 164 -4.10 16.09 5.65
CA VAL A 164 -3.45 16.42 4.36
C VAL A 164 -4.39 16.16 3.18
N ARG A 165 -5.35 15.26 3.36
CA ARG A 165 -6.31 14.90 2.32
C ARG A 165 -7.18 16.10 1.92
N ALA A 166 -7.28 16.35 0.62
CA ALA A 166 -8.13 17.41 0.10
C ALA A 166 -9.62 17.15 0.44
N PRO A 167 -10.36 18.18 0.84
CA PRO A 167 -11.82 18.04 0.98
C PRO A 167 -12.43 17.74 -0.40
N TYR A 168 -13.49 16.92 -0.42
CA TYR A 168 -14.21 16.56 -1.65
C TYR A 168 -13.37 15.86 -2.73
N ASN A 169 -12.31 15.13 -2.32
CA ASN A 169 -11.44 14.40 -3.24
C ASN A 169 -12.15 13.30 -4.06
N LEU A 170 -13.32 12.86 -3.62
CA LEU A 170 -14.13 11.85 -4.32
C LEU A 170 -15.42 12.45 -4.88
N ASN A 171 -15.78 12.02 -6.07
CA ASN A 171 -17.08 12.33 -6.63
C ASN A 171 -18.17 11.36 -6.12
N SER A 172 -19.40 11.82 -6.04
CA SER A 172 -20.52 11.04 -5.50
C SER A 172 -20.88 9.81 -6.32
N LEU A 173 -20.68 9.85 -7.64
CA LEU A 173 -20.94 8.71 -8.52
C LEU A 173 -19.97 7.55 -8.23
N SER A 174 -18.67 7.84 -8.13
CA SER A 174 -17.67 6.85 -7.77
C SER A 174 -17.94 6.25 -6.40
N THR A 175 -18.31 7.07 -5.42
CA THR A 175 -18.63 6.60 -4.07
C THR A 175 -19.84 5.67 -4.07
N TYR A 176 -20.90 6.01 -4.81
CA TYR A 176 -22.09 5.18 -4.92
C TYR A 176 -21.76 3.81 -5.57
N ILE A 177 -21.08 3.82 -6.73
CA ILE A 177 -20.71 2.58 -7.45
C ILE A 177 -19.80 1.71 -6.58
N ALA A 178 -18.81 2.30 -5.92
CA ALA A 178 -17.90 1.57 -5.03
C ALA A 178 -18.65 0.90 -3.86
N THR A 179 -19.61 1.62 -3.26
CA THR A 179 -20.43 1.08 -2.18
C THR A 179 -21.23 -0.14 -2.64
N GLU A 180 -21.87 -0.07 -3.80
CA GLU A 180 -22.62 -1.20 -4.36
C GLU A 180 -21.71 -2.36 -4.75
N ALA A 181 -20.52 -2.09 -5.29
CA ALA A 181 -19.54 -3.12 -5.62
C ALA A 181 -19.05 -3.88 -4.38
N LEU A 182 -18.74 -3.15 -3.30
CA LEU A 182 -18.29 -3.76 -2.03
C LEU A 182 -19.39 -4.58 -1.36
N ARG A 183 -20.65 -4.18 -1.48
CA ARG A 183 -21.81 -4.99 -1.01
C ARG A 183 -21.93 -6.30 -1.76
N GLN A 184 -21.46 -6.35 -3.00
CA GLN A 184 -21.50 -7.53 -3.88
C GLN A 184 -20.11 -8.18 -4.04
N LYS A 185 -19.22 -8.06 -3.05
CA LYS A 185 -17.84 -8.55 -3.11
C LYS A 185 -17.73 -10.04 -3.49
N ASP A 186 -18.71 -10.85 -3.12
CA ASP A 186 -18.72 -12.29 -3.44
C ASP A 186 -18.66 -12.53 -4.96
N ARG A 187 -19.33 -11.69 -5.76
CA ARG A 187 -19.25 -11.76 -7.22
C ARG A 187 -17.84 -11.53 -7.74
N MET A 188 -17.10 -10.59 -7.12
CA MET A 188 -15.70 -10.35 -7.47
C MET A 188 -14.86 -11.60 -7.18
N TYR A 189 -15.03 -12.23 -6.01
CA TYR A 189 -14.31 -13.47 -5.68
C TYR A 189 -14.65 -14.63 -6.63
N ASP A 190 -15.88 -14.73 -7.11
CA ASP A 190 -16.29 -15.73 -8.10
C ASP A 190 -15.56 -15.51 -9.43
N TYR A 191 -15.41 -14.25 -9.88
CA TYR A 191 -14.64 -13.93 -11.08
C TYR A 191 -13.13 -14.16 -10.93
N VAL A 192 -12.57 -13.91 -9.77
CA VAL A 192 -11.13 -14.14 -9.51
C VAL A 192 -10.80 -15.64 -9.54
N LYS A 193 -11.75 -16.50 -9.16
CA LYS A 193 -11.58 -17.96 -9.13
C LYS A 193 -11.86 -18.65 -10.48
N SER A 194 -12.48 -17.98 -11.45
CA SER A 194 -12.83 -18.53 -12.76
C SER A 194 -11.67 -18.46 -13.75
#